data_f7f7be17ed377d8e20e10d12dab35fe3
#
_entry.id   f7f7be17ed377d8e20e10d12dab35fe3
#
_cell.length_a   1.000
_cell.length_b   1.000
_cell.length_c   1.000
_cell.angle_alpha   90.00
_cell.angle_beta   90.00
_cell.angle_gamma   90.00
#
_symmetry.space_group_name_H-M   'P 1'
#
loop_
_entity.id
_entity.type
_entity.pdbx_description
1 polymer ?
#
loop_
_entity_poly.entity_id
_entity_poly.type
_entity_poly.pdbx_seq_one_letter_code
_entity_poly.pdbx_strand_id
1 'polypeptide(L)'
;MNENNFCIAPFIQIVNDARDGGGPCPYNSECWTFKEKTILGKWKSEQFQKLRQEFIQGKKPEVCWRCWSDEDAGKKSLRQRLYNFSSDDVDAHIKEVRDPKTMFENVFKKYVESGKYETGPKTLTIKPGNLCNLSCRSCNPTDSSQWVSMLNRLQKKGELKFIENEKNTDMSDAQIQDIINYSENLQRLEIFGGEPFYHKSVRQKLLPKLIEKGHSKDITLYFNTNGTLFDDEIAGLSKKFKKLEIRASI
;
A
#
# COMPACT_ATOMS: atom_id res chain seq x y z
N MET A 1 13.25 26.76 -2.88
CA MET A 1 12.58 25.45 -3.01
C MET A 1 11.13 25.61 -2.63
N ASN A 2 10.21 24.89 -3.29
CA ASN A 2 8.78 25.04 -2.98
C ASN A 2 8.33 23.83 -2.13
N GLU A 3 8.44 23.95 -0.80
CA GLU A 3 8.04 22.95 0.19
C GLU A 3 6.55 22.60 0.07
N ASN A 4 5.74 23.49 -0.46
CA ASN A 4 4.29 23.28 -0.64
C ASN A 4 3.98 22.11 -1.59
N ASN A 5 4.93 21.73 -2.45
CA ASN A 5 4.77 20.59 -3.35
C ASN A 5 5.25 19.26 -2.75
N PHE A 6 5.83 19.27 -1.55
CA PHE A 6 6.40 18.07 -0.93
C PHE A 6 5.33 17.01 -0.61
N CYS A 7 5.70 15.75 -0.78
CA CYS A 7 4.89 14.61 -0.34
C CYS A 7 5.77 13.62 0.44
N ILE A 8 5.32 13.27 1.65
CA ILE A 8 6.07 12.34 2.52
C ILE A 8 5.96 10.88 2.06
N ALA A 9 4.92 10.51 1.29
CA ALA A 9 4.65 9.12 0.90
C ALA A 9 5.90 8.34 0.40
N PRO A 10 6.67 8.81 -0.59
CA PRO A 10 7.81 8.06 -1.11
C PRO A 10 8.99 7.95 -0.13
N PHE A 11 8.89 8.55 1.05
CA PHE A 11 9.92 8.50 2.10
C PHE A 11 9.55 7.62 3.29
N ILE A 12 8.28 7.19 3.40
CA ILE A 12 7.80 6.40 4.52
C ILE A 12 7.05 5.13 4.13
N GLN A 13 6.49 5.07 2.91
CA GLN A 13 5.60 3.96 2.53
C GLN A 13 5.85 3.45 1.12
N ILE A 14 5.49 2.19 0.92
CA ILE A 14 5.42 1.53 -0.38
C ILE A 14 4.13 0.72 -0.48
N VAL A 15 3.53 0.73 -1.66
CA VAL A 15 2.46 -0.21 -2.03
C VAL A 15 3.06 -1.33 -2.85
N ASN A 16 2.74 -2.57 -2.50
CA ASN A 16 3.20 -3.78 -3.17
C ASN A 16 1.98 -4.61 -3.62
N ASP A 17 1.81 -4.75 -4.93
CA ASP A 17 0.76 -5.58 -5.53
C ASP A 17 1.33 -6.97 -5.86
N ALA A 18 0.57 -8.03 -5.60
CA ALA A 18 0.95 -9.41 -5.90
C ALA A 18 1.19 -9.67 -7.40
N ARG A 19 0.73 -8.77 -8.27
CA ARG A 19 0.97 -8.80 -9.73
C ARG A 19 2.28 -8.10 -10.15
N ASP A 20 3.24 -7.96 -9.22
CA ASP A 20 4.53 -7.26 -9.42
C ASP A 20 4.42 -5.74 -9.62
N GLY A 21 3.24 -5.17 -9.49
CA GLY A 21 3.01 -3.74 -9.49
C GLY A 21 3.29 -3.11 -8.13
N GLY A 22 3.13 -1.79 -8.09
CA GLY A 22 3.23 -1.04 -6.85
C GLY A 22 3.46 0.44 -7.07
N GLY A 23 3.85 1.13 -6.00
CA GLY A 23 4.11 2.55 -6.06
C GLY A 23 4.28 3.20 -4.69
N PRO A 24 4.44 4.52 -4.65
CA PRO A 24 4.66 5.25 -3.40
C PRO A 24 3.40 5.43 -2.55
N CYS A 25 2.23 5.24 -3.13
CA CYS A 25 0.96 5.43 -2.41
C CYS A 25 -0.19 4.72 -3.14
N PRO A 26 -1.37 4.55 -2.49
CA PRO A 26 -2.52 3.90 -3.10
C PRO A 26 -3.03 4.55 -4.40
N TYR A 27 -2.85 5.87 -4.59
CA TYR A 27 -3.22 6.55 -5.84
C TYR A 27 -2.31 6.19 -7.02
N ASN A 28 -1.10 5.68 -6.74
CA ASN A 28 -0.10 5.29 -7.73
C ASN A 28 0.29 3.81 -7.61
N SER A 29 -0.55 2.99 -6.99
CA SER A 29 -0.29 1.56 -6.78
C SER A 29 -0.26 0.73 -8.06
N GLU A 30 -0.89 1.22 -9.12
CA GLU A 30 -0.99 0.53 -10.42
C GLU A 30 -0.08 1.16 -11.51
N CYS A 31 0.65 2.24 -11.16
CA CYS A 31 1.38 3.02 -12.15
C CYS A 31 2.78 2.46 -12.46
N TRP A 32 3.32 1.66 -11.57
CA TRP A 32 4.69 1.16 -11.73
C TRP A 32 4.75 -0.36 -11.78
N THR A 33 5.48 -0.85 -12.77
CA THR A 33 6.01 -2.22 -12.79
C THR A 33 7.49 -2.16 -12.41
N PHE A 34 7.94 -3.11 -11.60
CA PHE A 34 9.30 -3.15 -11.11
C PHE A 34 10.06 -4.33 -11.71
N LYS A 35 11.35 -4.12 -12.02
CA LYS A 35 12.29 -5.21 -12.31
C LYS A 35 12.65 -5.96 -11.02
N GLU A 36 12.76 -5.22 -9.95
CA GLU A 36 13.04 -5.70 -8.61
C GLU A 36 11.85 -6.50 -8.05
N LYS A 37 12.14 -7.62 -7.41
CA LYS A 37 11.11 -8.50 -6.85
C LYS A 37 10.92 -8.34 -5.34
N THR A 38 11.91 -7.77 -4.66
CA THR A 38 11.85 -7.56 -3.21
C THR A 38 11.35 -6.16 -2.85
N ILE A 39 10.73 -6.03 -1.68
CA ILE A 39 10.26 -4.75 -1.13
C ILE A 39 11.40 -3.73 -1.08
N LEU A 40 12.55 -4.15 -0.55
CA LEU A 40 13.69 -3.24 -0.42
C LEU A 40 14.30 -2.88 -1.79
N GLY A 41 14.31 -3.82 -2.74
CA GLY A 41 14.74 -3.57 -4.11
C GLY A 41 13.83 -2.54 -4.80
N LYS A 42 12.50 -2.75 -4.76
CA LYS A 42 11.52 -1.79 -5.29
C LYS A 42 11.67 -0.41 -4.64
N TRP A 43 11.85 -0.36 -3.32
CA TRP A 43 12.05 0.88 -2.56
C TRP A 43 13.30 1.65 -2.98
N LYS A 44 14.38 0.94 -3.35
CA LYS A 44 15.65 1.51 -3.82
C LYS A 44 15.70 1.69 -5.34
N SER A 45 14.64 1.34 -6.07
CA SER A 45 14.58 1.45 -7.53
C SER A 45 14.83 2.86 -8.05
N GLU A 46 15.24 2.96 -9.30
CA GLU A 46 15.45 4.23 -9.97
C GLU A 46 14.19 5.11 -9.98
N GLN A 47 13.02 4.49 -10.17
CA GLN A 47 11.73 5.18 -10.14
C GLN A 47 11.48 5.88 -8.80
N PHE A 48 11.72 5.20 -7.68
CA PHE A 48 11.57 5.79 -6.35
C PHE A 48 12.60 6.89 -6.10
N GLN A 49 13.87 6.68 -6.50
CA GLN A 49 14.92 7.68 -6.32
C GLN A 49 14.62 8.95 -7.12
N LYS A 50 14.21 8.81 -8.38
CA LYS A 50 13.80 9.93 -9.22
C LYS A 50 12.64 10.71 -8.58
N LEU A 51 11.58 10.02 -8.14
CA LEU A 51 10.44 10.66 -7.50
C LEU A 51 10.84 11.43 -6.24
N ARG A 52 11.70 10.85 -5.39
CA ARG A 52 12.21 11.54 -4.20
C ARG A 52 12.99 12.80 -4.56
N GLN A 53 13.87 12.72 -5.56
CA GLN A 53 14.62 13.88 -6.04
C GLN A 53 13.71 15.01 -6.55
N GLU A 54 12.66 14.66 -7.31
CA GLU A 54 11.69 15.63 -7.78
C GLU A 54 11.01 16.37 -6.63
N PHE A 55 10.59 15.67 -5.57
CA PHE A 55 10.03 16.29 -4.38
C PHE A 55 11.03 17.16 -3.63
N ILE A 56 12.27 16.68 -3.43
CA ILE A 56 13.35 17.47 -2.80
C ILE A 56 13.66 18.75 -3.59
N GLN A 57 13.53 18.71 -4.91
CA GLN A 57 13.70 19.88 -5.79
C GLN A 57 12.46 20.80 -5.80
N GLY A 58 11.39 20.48 -5.07
CA GLY A 58 10.15 21.26 -5.02
C GLY A 58 9.32 21.18 -6.30
N LYS A 59 9.55 20.15 -7.12
CA LYS A 59 8.78 19.91 -8.36
C LYS A 59 7.41 19.30 -8.04
N LYS A 60 6.50 19.37 -9.01
CA LYS A 60 5.24 18.62 -9.05
C LYS A 60 5.42 17.39 -9.96
N PRO A 61 5.76 16.20 -9.45
CA PRO A 61 5.92 15.01 -10.28
C PRO A 61 4.63 14.69 -11.06
N GLU A 62 4.76 14.42 -12.35
CA GLU A 62 3.62 14.13 -13.22
C GLU A 62 2.83 12.88 -12.75
N VAL A 63 3.53 11.87 -12.27
CA VAL A 63 2.92 10.64 -11.75
C VAL A 63 1.96 10.90 -10.57
N CYS A 64 2.08 12.05 -9.89
CA CYS A 64 1.23 12.47 -8.77
C CYS A 64 0.04 13.34 -9.20
N TRP A 65 -0.32 13.33 -10.50
CA TRP A 65 -1.34 14.18 -11.09
C TRP A 65 -2.69 14.18 -10.35
N ARG A 66 -3.10 13.05 -9.76
CA ARG A 66 -4.37 12.97 -8.99
C ARG A 66 -4.37 13.92 -7.80
N CYS A 67 -3.28 13.99 -7.04
CA CYS A 67 -3.19 14.92 -5.92
C CYS A 67 -3.20 16.36 -6.39
N TRP A 68 -2.49 16.67 -7.48
CA TRP A 68 -2.48 18.01 -8.05
C TRP A 68 -3.85 18.41 -8.56
N SER A 69 -4.56 17.53 -9.25
CA SER A 69 -5.93 17.76 -9.72
C SER A 69 -6.93 17.97 -8.59
N ASP A 70 -6.83 17.20 -7.49
CA ASP A 70 -7.67 17.40 -6.31
C ASP A 70 -7.43 18.80 -5.71
N GLU A 71 -6.17 19.21 -5.58
CA GLU A 71 -5.77 20.49 -5.01
C GLU A 71 -6.16 21.66 -5.88
N ASP A 72 -5.97 21.57 -7.20
CA ASP A 72 -6.40 22.58 -8.16
C ASP A 72 -7.93 22.75 -8.16
N ALA A 73 -8.67 21.68 -7.84
CA ALA A 73 -10.12 21.70 -7.65
C ALA A 73 -10.56 22.15 -6.22
N GLY A 74 -9.63 22.61 -5.38
CA GLY A 74 -9.91 23.04 -4.00
C GLY A 74 -10.20 21.89 -3.03
N LYS A 75 -9.91 20.65 -3.40
CA LYS A 75 -10.13 19.46 -2.55
C LYS A 75 -8.85 19.11 -1.78
N LYS A 76 -9.03 18.49 -0.61
CA LYS A 76 -7.90 17.97 0.16
C LYS A 76 -7.38 16.66 -0.45
N SER A 77 -6.20 16.71 -1.03
CA SER A 77 -5.55 15.56 -1.67
C SER A 77 -5.09 14.48 -0.68
N LEU A 78 -4.72 13.28 -1.19
CA LEU A 78 -4.15 12.22 -0.37
C LEU A 78 -2.84 12.68 0.30
N ARG A 79 -1.93 13.37 -0.43
CA ARG A 79 -0.67 13.83 0.14
C ARG A 79 -0.89 14.80 1.30
N GLN A 80 -1.86 15.71 1.20
CA GLN A 80 -2.22 16.63 2.30
C GLN A 80 -2.87 15.90 3.47
N ARG A 81 -3.63 14.83 3.21
CA ARG A 81 -4.21 13.99 4.27
C ARG A 81 -3.17 13.18 5.03
N LEU A 82 -2.08 12.77 4.37
CA LEU A 82 -0.99 12.04 5.04
C LEU A 82 -0.33 12.83 6.17
N TYR A 83 -0.31 14.16 6.10
CA TYR A 83 0.18 15.02 7.20
C TYR A 83 -0.77 15.10 8.40
N ASN A 84 -2.06 14.75 8.19
CA ASN A 84 -3.07 14.80 9.24
C ASN A 84 -3.41 13.41 9.78
N PHE A 85 -2.70 12.37 9.37
CA PHE A 85 -2.82 11.08 10.02
C PHE A 85 -2.30 11.23 11.45
N SER A 86 -3.24 11.45 12.36
CA SER A 86 -3.03 11.46 13.81
C SER A 86 -2.91 10.03 14.34
N SER A 87 -2.25 9.14 13.63
CA SER A 87 -2.03 7.83 14.20
C SER A 87 -0.80 7.92 15.11
N ASP A 88 -0.97 7.45 16.33
CA ASP A 88 0.10 7.18 17.27
C ASP A 88 1.17 6.23 16.71
N ASP A 89 1.03 5.82 15.46
CA ASP A 89 1.70 4.72 14.79
C ASP A 89 2.63 5.16 13.68
N VAL A 90 2.66 6.43 13.33
CA VAL A 90 3.67 6.97 12.44
C VAL A 90 4.87 7.34 13.29
N ASP A 91 6.04 6.88 12.86
CA ASP A 91 7.34 7.04 13.51
C ASP A 91 7.41 8.24 14.45
N ALA A 92 7.97 8.09 15.63
CA ALA A 92 8.13 9.17 16.60
C ALA A 92 8.75 10.45 15.99
N HIS A 93 9.56 10.29 14.93
CA HIS A 93 10.10 11.39 14.12
C HIS A 93 9.02 12.16 13.33
N ILE A 94 7.89 11.52 13.01
CA ILE A 94 6.78 12.15 12.28
C ILE A 94 5.74 12.68 13.26
N LYS A 95 5.71 12.17 14.50
CA LYS A 95 4.81 12.68 15.55
C LYS A 95 5.03 14.15 15.90
N GLU A 96 6.28 14.58 15.88
CA GLU A 96 6.64 15.96 16.23
C GLU A 96 6.33 16.96 15.13
N VAL A 97 6.03 16.49 13.91
CA VAL A 97 5.98 17.34 12.73
C VAL A 97 4.71 17.11 11.93
N ARG A 98 3.65 17.77 12.32
CA ARG A 98 2.40 17.83 11.52
C ARG A 98 2.45 18.82 10.36
N ASP A 99 3.53 19.59 10.27
CA ASP A 99 3.70 20.63 9.26
C ASP A 99 4.51 20.11 8.08
N PRO A 100 4.00 20.22 6.82
CA PRO A 100 4.71 19.79 5.62
C PRO A 100 6.11 20.40 5.47
N LYS A 101 6.30 21.63 5.91
CA LYS A 101 7.58 22.35 5.83
C LYS A 101 8.65 21.66 6.69
N THR A 102 8.33 21.38 7.95
CA THR A 102 9.28 20.75 8.88
C THR A 102 9.58 19.31 8.47
N MET A 103 8.58 18.57 7.94
CA MET A 103 8.81 17.24 7.37
C MET A 103 9.74 17.30 6.16
N PHE A 104 9.56 18.29 5.28
CA PHE A 104 10.45 18.51 4.16
C PHE A 104 11.87 18.81 4.62
N GLU A 105 12.06 19.73 5.57
CA GLU A 105 13.36 20.11 6.11
C GLU A 105 14.10 18.89 6.71
N ASN A 106 13.42 18.05 7.50
CA ASN A 106 14.00 16.85 8.08
C ASN A 106 14.42 15.82 7.02
N VAL A 107 13.58 15.59 6.00
CA VAL A 107 13.89 14.68 4.89
C VAL A 107 15.03 15.27 4.05
N PHE A 108 14.98 16.56 3.78
CA PHE A 108 16.01 17.27 3.01
C PHE A 108 17.36 17.21 3.69
N LYS A 109 17.42 17.43 5.00
CA LYS A 109 18.67 17.30 5.78
C LYS A 109 19.27 15.90 5.64
N LYS A 110 18.48 14.84 5.87
CA LYS A 110 18.93 13.44 5.71
C LYS A 110 19.44 13.16 4.29
N TYR A 111 18.74 13.67 3.28
CA TYR A 111 19.13 13.50 1.88
C TYR A 111 20.46 14.21 1.56
N VAL A 112 20.64 15.45 2.04
CA VAL A 112 21.88 16.23 1.84
C VAL A 112 23.07 15.57 2.52
N GLU A 113 22.87 15.04 3.73
CA GLU A 113 23.91 14.36 4.50
C GLU A 113 24.39 13.05 3.85
N SER A 114 23.48 12.28 3.26
CA SER A 114 23.76 10.95 2.71
C SER A 114 23.90 10.92 1.19
N GLY A 115 23.44 11.95 0.48
CA GLY A 115 23.31 11.96 -0.99
C GLY A 115 22.22 11.04 -1.53
N LYS A 116 21.60 10.22 -0.65
CA LYS A 116 20.53 9.26 -0.95
C LYS A 116 19.61 9.13 0.23
N TYR A 117 18.36 8.71 -0.03
CA TYR A 117 17.44 8.33 1.05
C TYR A 117 17.51 6.82 1.27
N GLU A 118 18.21 6.39 2.29
CA GLU A 118 18.53 4.98 2.55
C GLU A 118 17.59 4.30 3.55
N THR A 119 16.81 5.08 4.29
CA THR A 119 15.83 4.55 5.24
C THR A 119 14.78 3.72 4.49
N GLY A 120 14.52 2.50 4.94
CA GLY A 120 13.48 1.65 4.35
C GLY A 120 12.06 2.11 4.68
N PRO A 121 11.03 1.58 3.99
CA PRO A 121 9.64 1.93 4.27
C PRO A 121 9.23 1.48 5.67
N LYS A 122 8.48 2.33 6.38
CA LYS A 122 7.88 2.03 7.69
C LYS A 122 6.46 1.54 7.56
N THR A 123 5.80 1.91 6.47
CA THR A 123 4.46 1.45 6.11
C THR A 123 4.53 0.61 4.83
N LEU A 124 4.01 -0.59 4.91
CA LEU A 124 3.81 -1.45 3.76
C LEU A 124 2.31 -1.61 3.53
N THR A 125 1.87 -1.21 2.36
CA THR A 125 0.51 -1.49 1.90
C THR A 125 0.59 -2.65 0.91
N ILE A 126 -0.12 -3.74 1.16
CA ILE A 126 -0.16 -4.89 0.26
C ILE A 126 -1.52 -5.06 -0.39
N LYS A 127 -1.47 -5.43 -1.67
CA LYS A 127 -2.60 -5.87 -2.45
C LYS A 127 -2.37 -7.36 -2.76
N PRO A 128 -2.92 -8.29 -1.96
CA PRO A 128 -2.58 -9.72 -2.08
C PRO A 128 -3.10 -10.34 -3.37
N GLY A 129 -4.03 -9.70 -4.04
CA GLY A 129 -4.61 -10.12 -5.30
C GLY A 129 -6.05 -9.68 -5.42
N ASN A 130 -6.81 -10.38 -6.28
CA ASN A 130 -8.20 -10.04 -6.57
C ASN A 130 -9.22 -11.06 -6.00
N LEU A 131 -8.80 -12.01 -5.16
CA LEU A 131 -9.75 -12.95 -4.58
C LEU A 131 -10.75 -12.20 -3.69
N CYS A 132 -12.03 -12.36 -4.00
CA CYS A 132 -13.13 -11.71 -3.26
C CYS A 132 -14.37 -12.58 -3.34
N ASN A 133 -15.20 -12.53 -2.31
CA ASN A 133 -16.49 -13.23 -2.25
C ASN A 133 -17.67 -12.39 -2.76
N LEU A 134 -17.43 -11.11 -3.11
CA LEU A 134 -18.45 -10.18 -3.61
C LEU A 134 -18.12 -9.64 -5.01
N SER A 135 -19.16 -9.23 -5.76
CA SER A 135 -19.07 -8.54 -7.04
C SER A 135 -19.71 -7.15 -6.96
N CYS A 136 -19.17 -6.29 -6.10
CA CYS A 136 -19.69 -4.93 -5.90
C CYS A 136 -19.69 -4.13 -7.20
N ARG A 137 -20.70 -3.29 -7.41
CA ARG A 137 -20.84 -2.46 -8.64
C ARG A 137 -19.71 -1.46 -8.87
N SER A 138 -19.03 -1.06 -7.79
CA SER A 138 -17.88 -0.14 -7.83
C SER A 138 -16.55 -0.85 -8.10
N CYS A 139 -16.53 -2.20 -8.09
CA CYS A 139 -15.33 -3.01 -8.33
C CYS A 139 -15.18 -3.41 -9.79
N ASN A 140 -14.00 -3.93 -10.10
CA ASN A 140 -13.63 -4.41 -11.43
C ASN A 140 -12.88 -5.75 -11.30
N PRO A 141 -12.53 -6.44 -12.40
CA PRO A 141 -11.83 -7.74 -12.36
C PRO A 141 -10.47 -7.72 -11.69
N THR A 142 -9.79 -6.59 -11.64
CA THR A 142 -8.49 -6.48 -10.96
C THR A 142 -8.62 -6.49 -9.44
N ASP A 143 -9.84 -6.25 -8.93
CA ASP A 143 -10.15 -6.14 -7.51
C ASP A 143 -11.18 -7.17 -7.02
N SER A 144 -11.80 -7.96 -7.93
CA SER A 144 -12.72 -9.01 -7.54
C SER A 144 -12.75 -10.20 -8.51
N SER A 145 -12.43 -11.38 -7.97
CA SER A 145 -12.51 -12.65 -8.70
C SER A 145 -13.93 -13.02 -9.16
N GLN A 146 -14.95 -12.49 -8.50
CA GLN A 146 -16.35 -12.69 -8.92
C GLN A 146 -16.63 -11.96 -10.23
N TRP A 147 -16.06 -10.77 -10.42
CA TRP A 147 -16.13 -10.05 -11.70
C TRP A 147 -15.41 -10.81 -12.81
N VAL A 148 -14.24 -11.40 -12.53
CA VAL A 148 -13.52 -12.27 -13.49
C VAL A 148 -14.44 -13.39 -13.95
N SER A 149 -15.09 -14.09 -13.02
CA SER A 149 -15.99 -15.20 -13.31
C SER A 149 -17.21 -14.76 -14.13
N MET A 150 -17.78 -13.60 -13.83
CA MET A 150 -18.93 -13.04 -14.55
C MET A 150 -18.55 -12.64 -15.98
N LEU A 151 -17.45 -11.94 -16.16
CA LEU A 151 -16.98 -11.50 -17.47
C LEU A 151 -16.62 -12.67 -18.37
N ASN A 152 -15.96 -13.70 -17.82
CA ASN A 152 -15.65 -14.93 -18.56
C ASN A 152 -16.93 -15.64 -19.06
N ARG A 153 -18.02 -15.60 -18.29
CA ARG A 153 -19.32 -16.15 -18.76
C ARG A 153 -19.93 -15.32 -19.89
N LEU A 154 -19.91 -13.99 -19.79
CA LEU A 154 -20.43 -13.09 -20.82
C LEU A 154 -19.62 -13.21 -22.12
N GLN A 155 -18.31 -13.33 -22.02
CA GLN A 155 -17.43 -13.55 -23.17
C GLN A 155 -17.71 -14.87 -23.88
N LYS A 156 -17.92 -15.96 -23.12
CA LYS A 156 -18.29 -17.28 -23.69
C LYS A 156 -19.64 -17.27 -24.41
N LYS A 157 -20.56 -16.39 -24.00
CA LYS A 157 -21.85 -16.17 -24.68
C LYS A 157 -21.75 -15.25 -25.90
N GLY A 158 -20.58 -14.69 -26.19
CA GLY A 158 -20.41 -13.74 -27.29
C GLY A 158 -20.97 -12.33 -27.02
N GLU A 159 -21.39 -12.05 -25.79
CA GLU A 159 -21.96 -10.76 -25.39
C GLU A 159 -20.89 -9.67 -25.18
N LEU A 160 -19.62 -10.07 -24.98
CA LEU A 160 -18.48 -9.16 -24.83
C LEU A 160 -17.31 -9.62 -25.71
N LYS A 161 -16.70 -8.69 -26.45
CA LYS A 161 -15.64 -9.00 -27.42
C LYS A 161 -14.21 -8.71 -26.94
N PHE A 162 -14.04 -7.96 -25.85
CA PHE A 162 -12.72 -7.49 -25.42
C PHE A 162 -12.62 -7.47 -23.90
N ILE A 163 -12.11 -8.55 -23.33
CA ILE A 163 -11.55 -8.51 -21.98
C ILE A 163 -10.29 -9.38 -22.02
N GLU A 164 -9.15 -8.79 -21.67
CA GLU A 164 -7.96 -9.57 -21.38
C GLU A 164 -8.33 -10.61 -20.32
N ASN A 165 -7.79 -11.83 -20.46
CA ASN A 165 -8.06 -12.93 -19.54
C ASN A 165 -7.47 -12.60 -18.16
N GLU A 166 -8.20 -11.81 -17.40
CA GLU A 166 -7.88 -11.59 -15.99
C GLU A 166 -7.91 -12.93 -15.25
N LYS A 167 -6.89 -13.16 -14.45
CA LYS A 167 -6.76 -14.38 -13.65
C LYS A 167 -6.99 -14.06 -12.19
N ASN A 168 -7.49 -15.04 -11.45
CA ASN A 168 -7.49 -14.98 -10.00
C ASN A 168 -6.04 -15.01 -9.50
N THR A 169 -5.71 -14.06 -8.63
CA THR A 169 -4.37 -13.90 -8.06
C THR A 169 -4.39 -13.94 -6.55
N ASP A 170 -3.34 -14.50 -5.98
CA ASP A 170 -3.02 -14.48 -4.56
C ASP A 170 -1.50 -14.40 -4.41
N MET A 171 -1.00 -13.92 -3.28
CA MET A 171 0.44 -13.82 -3.04
C MET A 171 1.12 -15.20 -3.08
N SER A 172 2.27 -15.24 -3.73
CA SER A 172 3.16 -16.41 -3.71
C SER A 172 3.90 -16.53 -2.37
N ASP A 173 4.41 -17.73 -2.09
CA ASP A 173 5.24 -17.95 -0.88
C ASP A 173 6.51 -17.11 -0.88
N ALA A 174 7.09 -16.82 -2.04
CA ALA A 174 8.25 -15.92 -2.16
C ALA A 174 7.92 -14.48 -1.76
N GLN A 175 6.76 -13.98 -2.17
CA GLN A 175 6.30 -12.63 -1.78
C GLN A 175 5.98 -12.55 -0.28
N ILE A 176 5.37 -13.59 0.29
CA ILE A 176 5.12 -13.68 1.73
C ILE A 176 6.45 -13.69 2.48
N GLN A 177 7.42 -14.49 2.03
CA GLN A 177 8.72 -14.59 2.67
C GLN A 177 9.49 -13.26 2.62
N ASP A 178 9.40 -12.52 1.53
CA ASP A 178 9.99 -11.17 1.41
C ASP A 178 9.38 -10.20 2.43
N ILE A 179 8.05 -10.21 2.61
CA ILE A 179 7.37 -9.40 3.66
C ILE A 179 7.87 -9.80 5.06
N ILE A 180 7.97 -11.10 5.33
CA ILE A 180 8.45 -11.60 6.63
C ILE A 180 9.89 -11.18 6.88
N ASN A 181 10.77 -11.28 5.90
CA ASN A 181 12.17 -10.88 6.01
C ASN A 181 12.33 -9.38 6.28
N TYR A 182 11.39 -8.57 5.79
CA TYR A 182 11.39 -7.12 5.97
C TYR A 182 10.66 -6.65 7.22
N SER A 183 9.84 -7.50 7.86
CA SER A 183 8.84 -7.11 8.86
C SER A 183 9.38 -6.50 10.15
N GLU A 184 10.63 -6.74 10.52
CA GLU A 184 11.29 -6.09 11.67
C GLU A 184 11.38 -4.56 11.54
N ASN A 185 11.33 -4.05 10.31
CA ASN A 185 11.41 -2.62 10.01
C ASN A 185 10.03 -1.96 9.91
N LEU A 186 8.95 -2.76 9.92
CA LEU A 186 7.60 -2.24 9.71
C LEU A 186 6.98 -1.75 11.02
N GLN A 187 6.30 -0.62 10.91
CA GLN A 187 5.45 -0.06 11.96
C GLN A 187 3.96 -0.20 11.62
N ARG A 188 3.66 -0.29 10.31
CA ARG A 188 2.29 -0.41 9.81
C ARG A 188 2.22 -1.34 8.61
N LEU A 189 1.29 -2.28 8.66
CA LEU A 189 0.94 -3.16 7.56
C LEU A 189 -0.52 -2.94 7.18
N GLU A 190 -0.75 -2.45 5.96
CA GLU A 190 -2.07 -2.22 5.42
C GLU A 190 -2.40 -3.29 4.38
N ILE A 191 -3.57 -3.89 4.47
CA ILE A 191 -3.99 -4.96 3.57
C ILE A 191 -5.33 -4.58 2.94
N PHE A 192 -5.33 -4.45 1.61
CA PHE A 192 -6.53 -4.19 0.83
C PHE A 192 -6.43 -4.86 -0.56
N GLY A 193 -7.54 -4.86 -1.30
CA GLY A 193 -7.64 -5.48 -2.63
C GLY A 193 -8.25 -6.87 -2.56
N GLY A 194 -9.26 -7.12 -3.38
CA GLY A 194 -10.19 -8.21 -3.19
C GLY A 194 -10.87 -8.12 -1.81
N GLU A 195 -10.99 -9.25 -1.15
CA GLU A 195 -11.33 -9.31 0.27
C GLU A 195 -10.14 -9.90 1.04
N PRO A 196 -9.47 -9.13 1.91
CA PRO A 196 -8.27 -9.58 2.61
C PRO A 196 -8.42 -10.92 3.32
N PHE A 197 -9.58 -11.17 3.94
CA PHE A 197 -9.83 -12.40 4.70
C PHE A 197 -10.21 -13.60 3.82
N TYR A 198 -10.45 -13.38 2.53
CA TYR A 198 -10.65 -14.44 1.55
C TYR A 198 -9.33 -15.00 0.99
N HIS A 199 -8.23 -14.24 1.16
CA HIS A 199 -6.89 -14.66 0.74
C HIS A 199 -6.26 -15.63 1.75
N LYS A 200 -6.02 -16.88 1.34
CA LYS A 200 -5.30 -17.87 2.18
C LYS A 200 -3.87 -17.43 2.49
N SER A 201 -3.23 -16.72 1.56
CA SER A 201 -1.91 -16.13 1.74
C SER A 201 -1.84 -15.19 2.95
N VAL A 202 -2.89 -14.40 3.16
CA VAL A 202 -3.00 -13.48 4.30
C VAL A 202 -3.33 -14.26 5.58
N ARG A 203 -4.47 -14.94 5.57
CA ARG A 203 -5.05 -15.54 6.76
C ARG A 203 -4.22 -16.69 7.34
N GLN A 204 -3.78 -17.62 6.46
CA GLN A 204 -3.14 -18.87 6.88
C GLN A 204 -1.62 -18.83 6.85
N LYS A 205 -1.02 -17.82 6.21
CA LYS A 205 0.44 -17.76 6.05
C LYS A 205 1.04 -16.47 6.60
N LEU A 206 0.66 -15.30 6.08
CA LEU A 206 1.30 -14.03 6.42
C LEU A 206 1.12 -13.67 7.90
N LEU A 207 -0.14 -13.57 8.37
CA LEU A 207 -0.41 -13.18 9.75
C LEU A 207 0.18 -14.16 10.78
N PRO A 208 0.02 -15.49 10.64
CA PRO A 208 0.66 -16.45 11.55
C PRO A 208 2.18 -16.34 11.58
N LYS A 209 2.83 -16.19 10.42
CA LYS A 209 4.30 -16.07 10.35
C LYS A 209 4.83 -14.78 10.98
N LEU A 210 4.11 -13.64 10.84
CA LEU A 210 4.47 -12.38 11.51
C LEU A 210 4.39 -12.52 13.03
N ILE A 211 3.41 -13.25 13.53
CA ILE A 211 3.23 -13.55 14.96
C ILE A 211 4.36 -14.47 15.44
N GLU A 212 4.64 -15.55 14.71
CA GLU A 212 5.71 -16.51 15.03
C GLU A 212 7.08 -15.82 15.10
N LYS A 213 7.36 -14.88 14.20
CA LYS A 213 8.60 -14.07 14.22
C LYS A 213 8.65 -13.06 15.37
N GLY A 214 7.55 -12.81 16.05
CA GLY A 214 7.47 -11.82 17.13
C GLY A 214 7.40 -10.36 16.68
N HIS A 215 7.36 -10.09 15.36
CA HIS A 215 7.33 -8.72 14.83
C HIS A 215 5.93 -8.09 14.89
N SER A 216 4.88 -8.91 15.01
CA SER A 216 3.49 -8.44 15.06
C SER A 216 3.21 -7.41 16.15
N LYS A 217 3.86 -7.54 17.31
CA LYS A 217 3.68 -6.65 18.47
C LYS A 217 4.13 -5.20 18.24
N ASP A 218 4.93 -4.97 17.20
CA ASP A 218 5.43 -3.64 16.82
C ASP A 218 4.66 -3.06 15.61
N ILE A 219 3.79 -3.87 14.98
CA ILE A 219 3.07 -3.53 13.77
C ILE A 219 1.60 -3.17 14.07
N THR A 220 1.18 -1.98 13.64
CA THR A 220 -0.25 -1.66 13.46
C THR A 220 -0.77 -2.35 12.22
N LEU A 221 -1.78 -3.20 12.39
CA LEU A 221 -2.43 -3.92 11.31
C LEU A 221 -3.68 -3.16 10.87
N TYR A 222 -3.79 -2.86 9.58
CA TYR A 222 -4.93 -2.18 8.99
C TYR A 222 -5.56 -3.02 7.88
N PHE A 223 -6.88 -3.16 7.91
CA PHE A 223 -7.65 -3.81 6.86
C PHE A 223 -8.67 -2.87 6.23
N ASN A 224 -8.77 -2.93 4.90
CA ASN A 224 -9.94 -2.46 4.18
C ASN A 224 -10.72 -3.69 3.71
N THR A 225 -11.89 -3.93 4.27
CA THR A 225 -12.65 -5.19 4.13
C THR A 225 -14.13 -4.92 3.90
N ASN A 226 -14.81 -5.84 3.23
CA ASN A 226 -16.27 -5.85 3.15
C ASN A 226 -16.94 -6.37 4.45
N GLY A 227 -16.16 -6.84 5.42
CA GLY A 227 -16.61 -7.27 6.74
C GLY A 227 -17.30 -8.63 6.81
N THR A 228 -17.58 -9.28 5.68
CA THR A 228 -18.40 -10.52 5.67
C THR A 228 -17.65 -11.76 6.15
N LEU A 229 -16.32 -11.72 6.23
CA LEU A 229 -15.45 -12.83 6.57
C LEU A 229 -14.60 -12.57 7.83
N PHE A 230 -14.94 -11.55 8.60
CA PHE A 230 -14.30 -11.29 9.88
C PHE A 230 -14.88 -12.24 10.94
N ASP A 231 -14.08 -13.18 11.38
CA ASP A 231 -14.46 -14.22 12.33
C ASP A 231 -13.52 -14.27 13.55
N ASP A 232 -13.81 -15.19 14.48
CA ASP A 232 -13.04 -15.34 15.73
C ASP A 232 -11.58 -15.70 15.49
N GLU A 233 -11.25 -16.41 14.40
CA GLU A 233 -9.86 -16.72 14.05
C GLU A 233 -9.11 -15.44 13.67
N ILE A 234 -9.68 -14.63 12.79
CA ILE A 234 -9.09 -13.34 12.40
C ILE A 234 -8.99 -12.39 13.58
N ALA A 235 -10.02 -12.33 14.41
CA ALA A 235 -10.01 -11.56 15.64
C ALA A 235 -8.89 -12.01 16.59
N GLY A 236 -8.72 -13.34 16.76
CA GLY A 236 -7.65 -13.92 17.56
C GLY A 236 -6.25 -13.62 17.06
N LEU A 237 -6.02 -13.74 15.76
CA LEU A 237 -4.75 -13.38 15.12
C LEU A 237 -4.46 -11.87 15.28
N SER A 238 -5.46 -11.04 15.01
CA SER A 238 -5.32 -9.57 15.05
C SER A 238 -4.97 -9.03 16.44
N LYS A 239 -5.45 -9.66 17.52
CA LYS A 239 -5.10 -9.31 18.91
C LYS A 239 -3.61 -9.48 19.24
N LYS A 240 -2.85 -10.19 18.41
CA LYS A 240 -1.39 -10.38 18.59
C LYS A 240 -0.57 -9.24 17.96
N PHE A 241 -1.22 -8.29 17.28
CA PHE A 241 -0.60 -7.12 16.74
C PHE A 241 -0.67 -5.94 17.71
N LYS A 242 0.22 -4.96 17.53
CA LYS A 242 0.28 -3.74 18.35
C LYS A 242 -1.08 -3.04 18.40
N LYS A 243 -1.74 -2.93 17.27
CA LYS A 243 -3.05 -2.29 17.09
C LYS A 243 -3.76 -2.90 15.89
N LEU A 244 -5.08 -2.96 15.95
CA LEU A 244 -5.92 -3.30 14.81
C LEU A 244 -6.76 -2.10 14.40
N GLU A 245 -6.74 -1.78 13.13
CA GLU A 245 -7.61 -0.79 12.49
C GLU A 245 -8.39 -1.46 11.36
N ILE A 246 -9.70 -1.28 11.34
CA ILE A 246 -10.58 -1.84 10.31
C ILE A 246 -11.36 -0.70 9.66
N ARG A 247 -11.29 -0.62 8.33
CA ARG A 247 -12.19 0.17 7.52
C ARG A 247 -13.16 -0.79 6.84
N ALA A 248 -14.41 -0.79 7.29
CA ALA A 248 -15.47 -1.52 6.62
C ALA A 248 -15.97 -0.74 5.39
N SER A 249 -16.05 -1.43 4.26
CA SER A 249 -16.66 -0.92 3.03
C SER A 249 -18.16 -1.28 3.08
N ILE A 250 -18.99 -0.32 3.44
CA ILE A 250 -20.44 -0.47 3.57
C ILE A 250 -21.13 0.20 2.38
#